data_dcc04fe7750134a5e7753b668c3a0ed4
#
_entry.id   dcc04fe7750134a5e7753b668c3a0ed4
#
_cell.length_a   1.000
_cell.length_b   1.000
_cell.length_c   1.000
_cell.angle_alpha   90.00
_cell.angle_beta   90.00
_cell.angle_gamma   90.00
#
_symmetry.space_group_name_H-M   'P 1'
#
loop_
_entity.id
_entity.type
_entity.pdbx_description
1 polymer ?
#
loop_
_entity_poly.entity_id
_entity_poly.type
_entity_poly.pdbx_seq_one_letter_code
_entity_poly.pdbx_strand_id
1 'polypeptide(L)'
;RMSDFLGICEAHSIRPLFVFFDDCWNAEAEYGTQPEPKPGIHNSGWVRDPSASLRADTLALYPKLEKYVKDVLTTFANDKRILLWDLYNEPGNSKQGDASLPLLKNVFKWAQEVRPSQPLSAGVWKDKLKTLNEFQLANSDVTTYHNYSGDVEDQQNAIDTLKAYGRPVICTEYMARTKGCTFQKVMPILKENNVAAI
;
A
#
# COMPACT_ATOMS: atom_id res chain seq x y z
N ARG A 1 -2.60 -19.23 9.62
CA ARG A 1 -1.84 -18.02 10.06
C ARG A 1 -2.63 -16.73 9.87
N MET A 2 -3.10 -16.39 8.64
CA MET A 2 -3.86 -15.15 8.42
C MET A 2 -5.18 -15.13 9.21
N SER A 3 -5.94 -16.22 9.22
CA SER A 3 -7.15 -16.35 10.05
C SER A 3 -6.88 -16.21 11.55
N ASP A 4 -5.77 -16.76 12.06
CA ASP A 4 -5.40 -16.63 13.46
C ASP A 4 -5.07 -15.19 13.82
N PHE A 5 -4.32 -14.50 12.94
CA PHE A 5 -4.01 -13.10 13.07
C PHE A 5 -5.28 -12.23 13.08
N LEU A 6 -6.21 -12.49 12.16
CA LEU A 6 -7.51 -11.80 12.12
C LEU A 6 -8.32 -12.04 13.41
N GLY A 7 -8.27 -13.23 14.00
CA GLY A 7 -8.90 -13.49 15.28
C GLY A 7 -8.30 -12.70 16.43
N ILE A 8 -6.97 -12.52 16.43
CA ILE A 8 -6.28 -11.68 17.43
C ILE A 8 -6.68 -10.20 17.23
N CYS A 9 -6.66 -9.71 15.99
CA CYS A 9 -7.06 -8.34 15.68
C CYS A 9 -8.51 -8.06 16.12
N GLU A 10 -9.44 -8.99 15.83
CA GLU A 10 -10.84 -8.87 16.22
C GLU A 10 -11.01 -8.79 17.75
N ALA A 11 -10.30 -9.64 18.50
CA ALA A 11 -10.32 -9.62 19.97
C ALA A 11 -9.86 -8.26 20.55
N HIS A 12 -9.07 -7.50 19.80
CA HIS A 12 -8.60 -6.16 20.17
C HIS A 12 -9.31 -5.03 19.44
N SER A 13 -10.40 -5.29 18.73
CA SER A 13 -11.15 -4.29 17.93
C SER A 13 -10.29 -3.60 16.86
N ILE A 14 -9.33 -4.32 16.30
CA ILE A 14 -8.45 -3.86 15.23
C ILE A 14 -8.94 -4.45 13.90
N ARG A 15 -9.04 -3.62 12.88
CA ARG A 15 -9.31 -4.04 11.50
C ARG A 15 -8.09 -3.78 10.63
N PRO A 16 -7.30 -4.80 10.29
CA PRO A 16 -6.08 -4.62 9.51
C PRO A 16 -6.35 -4.24 8.06
N LEU A 17 -5.41 -3.50 7.49
CA LEU A 17 -5.20 -3.34 6.08
C LEU A 17 -4.08 -4.32 5.68
N PHE A 18 -4.29 -5.12 4.63
CA PHE A 18 -3.26 -6.03 4.13
C PHE A 18 -2.66 -5.52 2.83
N VAL A 19 -1.35 -5.64 2.73
CA VAL A 19 -0.55 -5.27 1.56
C VAL A 19 -0.13 -6.54 0.82
N PHE A 20 -0.24 -6.55 -0.52
CA PHE A 20 0.18 -7.69 -1.34
C PHE A 20 1.63 -7.57 -1.80
N PHE A 21 1.99 -6.46 -2.41
CA PHE A 21 3.33 -6.24 -3.01
C PHE A 21 3.96 -4.94 -2.50
N ASP A 22 5.30 -4.86 -2.58
CA ASP A 22 6.05 -3.72 -2.06
C ASP A 22 7.30 -3.43 -2.91
N ASP A 23 7.59 -2.15 -3.17
CA ASP A 23 8.82 -1.72 -3.83
C ASP A 23 9.93 -1.27 -2.88
N CYS A 24 9.71 -1.29 -1.57
CA CYS A 24 10.69 -0.94 -0.53
C CYS A 24 11.36 -2.22 0.00
N TRP A 25 12.60 -2.24 0.34
CA TRP A 25 13.72 -1.35 0.05
C TRP A 25 14.81 -2.13 -0.68
N ASN A 26 15.18 -3.31 -0.11
CA ASN A 26 16.23 -4.16 -0.68
C ASN A 26 15.71 -4.88 -1.92
N ALA A 27 16.50 -4.83 -3.00
CA ALA A 27 16.07 -5.31 -4.31
C ALA A 27 15.93 -6.83 -4.38
N GLU A 28 16.76 -7.54 -3.65
CA GLU A 28 16.84 -8.98 -3.69
C GLU A 28 16.29 -9.59 -2.40
N ALA A 29 15.16 -10.28 -2.56
CA ALA A 29 14.59 -11.12 -1.52
C ALA A 29 14.92 -12.57 -1.84
N GLU A 30 15.38 -13.31 -0.86
CA GLU A 30 15.59 -14.75 -0.96
C GLU A 30 14.44 -15.50 -0.27
N TYR A 31 14.24 -16.76 -0.67
CA TYR A 31 13.27 -17.62 0.01
C TYR A 31 13.81 -18.01 1.41
N GLY A 32 12.91 -18.05 2.39
CA GLY A 32 13.23 -18.50 3.73
C GLY A 32 13.41 -17.35 4.72
N THR A 33 14.40 -17.47 5.61
CA THR A 33 14.65 -16.47 6.65
C THR A 33 15.20 -15.19 6.05
N GLN A 34 14.53 -14.08 6.34
CA GLN A 34 14.96 -12.77 5.87
C GLN A 34 16.18 -12.26 6.67
N PRO A 35 16.97 -11.30 6.09
CA PRO A 35 18.14 -10.76 6.77
C PRO A 35 17.78 -10.11 8.11
N GLU A 36 18.67 -10.26 9.10
CA GLU A 36 18.51 -9.56 10.37
C GLU A 36 18.60 -8.04 10.18
N PRO A 37 17.71 -7.26 10.82
CA PRO A 37 17.73 -5.81 10.71
C PRO A 37 19.01 -5.23 11.36
N LYS A 38 19.61 -4.25 10.70
CA LYS A 38 20.80 -3.54 11.20
C LYS A 38 20.36 -2.44 12.16
N PRO A 39 20.79 -2.46 13.42
CA PRO A 39 20.43 -1.43 14.40
C PRO A 39 20.73 0.00 13.89
N GLY A 40 19.81 0.91 14.09
CA GLY A 40 19.95 2.31 13.67
C GLY A 40 19.76 2.59 12.17
N ILE A 41 19.52 1.57 11.36
CA ILE A 41 19.25 1.72 9.94
C ILE A 41 17.75 1.45 9.68
N HIS A 42 17.06 2.46 9.19
CA HIS A 42 15.62 2.40 8.92
C HIS A 42 15.28 1.27 7.93
N ASN A 43 14.37 0.40 8.35
CA ASN A 43 13.86 -0.72 7.56
C ASN A 43 14.92 -1.59 6.86
N SER A 44 16.10 -1.77 7.50
CA SER A 44 17.24 -2.46 6.90
C SER A 44 17.01 -3.96 6.63
N GLY A 45 16.05 -4.58 7.31
CA GLY A 45 15.59 -5.96 7.03
C GLY A 45 14.41 -6.04 6.08
N TRP A 46 13.85 -4.90 5.64
CA TRP A 46 12.71 -4.88 4.74
C TRP A 46 13.12 -5.20 3.31
N VAL A 47 12.44 -6.12 2.68
CA VAL A 47 12.77 -6.57 1.32
C VAL A 47 11.63 -6.27 0.37
N ARG A 48 11.98 -5.97 -0.88
CA ARG A 48 11.03 -5.78 -1.96
C ARG A 48 10.35 -7.10 -2.32
N ASP A 49 9.05 -7.09 -2.53
CA ASP A 49 8.30 -8.26 -2.95
C ASP A 49 7.39 -7.93 -4.16
N PRO A 50 7.55 -8.61 -5.29
CA PRO A 50 8.59 -9.58 -5.62
C PRO A 50 9.95 -8.93 -5.85
N SER A 51 11.04 -9.69 -5.67
CA SER A 51 12.40 -9.21 -5.92
C SER A 51 12.65 -8.78 -7.36
N ALA A 52 13.71 -7.99 -7.60
CA ALA A 52 14.02 -7.50 -8.94
C ALA A 52 14.33 -8.65 -9.93
N SER A 53 15.04 -9.68 -9.47
CA SER A 53 15.36 -10.86 -10.28
C SER A 53 14.11 -11.64 -10.68
N LEU A 54 13.15 -11.82 -9.77
CA LEU A 54 11.90 -12.51 -10.07
C LEU A 54 11.01 -11.72 -11.02
N ARG A 55 11.02 -10.39 -10.97
CA ARG A 55 10.25 -9.53 -11.89
C ARG A 55 10.73 -9.62 -13.34
N ALA A 56 12.00 -9.96 -13.57
CA ALA A 56 12.55 -10.12 -14.92
C ALA A 56 11.92 -11.29 -15.68
N ASP A 57 11.45 -12.33 -14.98
CA ASP A 57 10.76 -13.48 -15.57
C ASP A 57 9.24 -13.40 -15.36
N THR A 58 8.60 -12.52 -16.13
CA THR A 58 7.14 -12.31 -16.05
C THR A 58 6.35 -13.53 -16.49
N LEU A 59 6.88 -14.35 -17.43
CA LEU A 59 6.19 -15.54 -17.93
C LEU A 59 6.07 -16.63 -16.85
N ALA A 60 7.13 -16.86 -16.11
CA ALA A 60 7.12 -17.86 -15.04
C ALA A 60 6.50 -17.33 -13.73
N LEU A 61 6.68 -16.04 -13.45
CA LEU A 61 6.27 -15.45 -12.17
C LEU A 61 4.79 -15.07 -12.15
N TYR A 62 4.28 -14.39 -13.16
CA TYR A 62 2.93 -13.82 -13.12
C TYR A 62 1.81 -14.85 -12.90
N PRO A 63 1.84 -16.07 -13.46
CA PRO A 63 0.84 -17.08 -13.13
C PRO A 63 0.82 -17.48 -11.64
N LYS A 64 1.99 -17.45 -10.98
CA LYS A 64 2.11 -17.74 -9.55
C LYS A 64 1.57 -16.59 -8.70
N LEU A 65 1.87 -15.35 -9.09
CA LEU A 65 1.37 -14.15 -8.41
C LEU A 65 -0.15 -14.01 -8.58
N GLU A 66 -0.66 -14.27 -9.77
CA GLU A 66 -2.11 -14.30 -10.03
C GLU A 66 -2.82 -15.30 -9.13
N LYS A 67 -2.30 -16.54 -9.10
CA LYS A 67 -2.86 -17.57 -8.21
C LYS A 67 -2.83 -17.14 -6.74
N TYR A 68 -1.70 -16.58 -6.29
CA TYR A 68 -1.55 -16.09 -4.90
C TYR A 68 -2.57 -15.01 -4.57
N VAL A 69 -2.68 -13.97 -5.39
CA VAL A 69 -3.62 -12.86 -5.18
C VAL A 69 -5.05 -13.37 -5.17
N LYS A 70 -5.43 -14.17 -6.17
CA LYS A 70 -6.80 -14.71 -6.28
C LYS A 70 -7.14 -15.66 -5.15
N ASP A 71 -6.24 -16.56 -4.74
CA ASP A 71 -6.48 -17.48 -3.63
C ASP A 71 -6.72 -16.72 -2.32
N VAL A 72 -5.89 -15.73 -2.01
CA VAL A 72 -6.04 -14.92 -0.79
C VAL A 72 -7.34 -14.13 -0.83
N LEU A 73 -7.59 -13.40 -1.89
CA LEU A 73 -8.80 -12.57 -2.01
C LEU A 73 -10.08 -13.42 -1.99
N THR A 74 -10.10 -14.57 -2.67
CA THR A 74 -11.25 -15.48 -2.66
C THR A 74 -11.49 -16.06 -1.26
N THR A 75 -10.43 -16.46 -0.58
CA THR A 75 -10.54 -17.04 0.78
C THR A 75 -11.14 -16.05 1.78
N PHE A 76 -10.80 -14.76 1.64
CA PHE A 76 -11.22 -13.71 2.57
C PHE A 76 -12.20 -12.70 1.96
N ALA A 77 -12.83 -13.02 0.83
CA ALA A 77 -13.66 -12.11 0.04
C ALA A 77 -14.78 -11.41 0.84
N ASN A 78 -15.31 -12.06 1.86
CA ASN A 78 -16.40 -11.55 2.70
C ASN A 78 -16.02 -11.41 4.17
N ASP A 79 -14.73 -11.44 4.50
CA ASP A 79 -14.27 -11.33 5.88
C ASP A 79 -14.29 -9.86 6.34
N LYS A 80 -15.28 -9.52 7.17
CA LYS A 80 -15.51 -8.16 7.68
C LYS A 80 -14.43 -7.65 8.65
N ARG A 81 -13.53 -8.53 9.09
CA ARG A 81 -12.39 -8.16 9.94
C ARG A 81 -11.33 -7.39 9.17
N ILE A 82 -11.30 -7.52 7.84
CA ILE A 82 -10.35 -6.82 6.98
C ILE A 82 -10.94 -5.45 6.59
N LEU A 83 -10.16 -4.39 6.78
CA LEU A 83 -10.57 -3.02 6.46
C LEU A 83 -10.56 -2.77 4.95
N LEU A 84 -9.42 -3.01 4.31
CA LEU A 84 -9.21 -2.89 2.88
C LEU A 84 -7.96 -3.69 2.45
N TRP A 85 -7.79 -3.86 1.15
CA TRP A 85 -6.62 -4.46 0.52
C TRP A 85 -5.79 -3.38 -0.16
N ASP A 86 -4.55 -3.21 0.28
CA ASP A 86 -3.54 -2.46 -0.45
C ASP A 86 -2.84 -3.41 -1.43
N LEU A 87 -3.05 -3.19 -2.70
CA LEU A 87 -2.56 -4.10 -3.73
C LEU A 87 -1.07 -3.95 -3.99
N TYR A 88 -0.51 -2.75 -3.68
CA TYR A 88 0.88 -2.48 -3.93
C TYR A 88 1.37 -1.27 -3.13
N ASN A 89 2.23 -1.51 -2.13
CA ASN A 89 2.86 -0.44 -1.36
C ASN A 89 3.92 0.28 -2.19
N GLU A 90 3.81 1.59 -2.23
CA GLU A 90 4.75 2.51 -2.88
C GLU A 90 5.28 2.05 -4.24
N PRO A 91 4.43 1.71 -5.21
CA PRO A 91 4.92 1.31 -6.53
C PRO A 91 5.81 2.40 -7.12
N GLY A 92 6.91 1.98 -7.73
CA GLY A 92 7.94 2.87 -8.26
C GLY A 92 9.02 3.31 -7.26
N ASN A 93 8.93 2.89 -6.00
CA ASN A 93 9.98 3.14 -5.01
C ASN A 93 11.29 2.43 -5.40
N SER A 94 12.35 2.68 -4.64
CA SER A 94 13.69 2.10 -4.85
C SER A 94 14.19 2.23 -6.30
N LYS A 95 13.85 3.37 -6.94
CA LYS A 95 14.22 3.72 -8.32
C LYS A 95 13.55 2.85 -9.41
N GLN A 96 12.47 2.13 -9.09
CA GLN A 96 11.73 1.37 -10.08
C GLN A 96 10.96 2.27 -11.07
N GLY A 97 10.40 3.40 -10.58
CA GLY A 97 9.59 4.26 -11.44
C GLY A 97 8.52 3.47 -12.20
N ASP A 98 8.33 3.78 -13.46
CA ASP A 98 7.31 3.14 -14.30
C ASP A 98 7.55 1.63 -14.57
N ALA A 99 8.71 1.07 -14.21
CA ALA A 99 8.93 -0.38 -14.29
C ALA A 99 7.98 -1.18 -13.38
N SER A 100 7.37 -0.55 -12.37
CA SER A 100 6.37 -1.18 -11.52
C SER A 100 4.97 -1.24 -12.16
N LEU A 101 4.70 -0.47 -13.19
CA LEU A 101 3.38 -0.34 -13.81
C LEU A 101 2.80 -1.68 -14.34
N PRO A 102 3.59 -2.57 -14.99
CA PRO A 102 3.06 -3.85 -15.46
C PRO A 102 2.51 -4.73 -14.32
N LEU A 103 3.23 -4.83 -13.20
CA LEU A 103 2.76 -5.60 -12.05
C LEU A 103 1.56 -4.91 -11.38
N LEU A 104 1.60 -3.59 -11.21
CA LEU A 104 0.50 -2.81 -10.67
C LEU A 104 -0.80 -3.03 -11.46
N LYS A 105 -0.73 -2.99 -12.79
CA LYS A 105 -1.88 -3.27 -13.67
C LYS A 105 -2.42 -4.69 -13.50
N ASN A 106 -1.53 -5.66 -13.42
CA ASN A 106 -1.94 -7.05 -13.28
C ASN A 106 -2.56 -7.35 -11.92
N VAL A 107 -2.00 -6.83 -10.83
CA VAL A 107 -2.57 -7.06 -9.49
C VAL A 107 -3.98 -6.46 -9.37
N PHE A 108 -4.21 -5.26 -9.91
CA PHE A 108 -5.56 -4.69 -9.96
C PHE A 108 -6.51 -5.55 -10.80
N LYS A 109 -6.08 -5.99 -11.98
CA LYS A 109 -6.87 -6.90 -12.84
C LYS A 109 -7.27 -8.17 -12.07
N TRP A 110 -6.31 -8.86 -11.47
CA TRP A 110 -6.57 -10.10 -10.72
C TRP A 110 -7.50 -9.87 -9.52
N ALA A 111 -7.29 -8.77 -8.81
CA ALA A 111 -8.13 -8.43 -7.67
C ALA A 111 -9.56 -8.06 -8.09
N GLN A 112 -9.72 -7.32 -9.18
CA GLN A 112 -11.03 -6.95 -9.73
C GLN A 112 -11.79 -8.16 -10.30
N GLU A 113 -11.10 -9.17 -10.82
CA GLU A 113 -11.73 -10.43 -11.26
C GLU A 113 -12.33 -11.23 -10.10
N VAL A 114 -11.73 -11.18 -8.92
CA VAL A 114 -12.28 -11.78 -7.69
C VAL A 114 -13.35 -10.88 -7.08
N ARG A 115 -13.10 -9.58 -7.06
CA ARG A 115 -13.98 -8.53 -6.51
C ARG A 115 -14.47 -8.82 -5.09
N PRO A 116 -13.57 -8.81 -4.09
CA PRO A 116 -13.97 -9.01 -2.70
C PRO A 116 -14.88 -7.86 -2.21
N SER A 117 -15.55 -8.06 -1.09
CA SER A 117 -16.42 -7.05 -0.48
C SER A 117 -15.64 -5.87 0.14
N GLN A 118 -14.38 -6.08 0.47
CA GLN A 118 -13.50 -5.02 0.98
C GLN A 118 -13.00 -4.15 -0.18
N PRO A 119 -12.78 -2.85 0.05
CA PRO A 119 -12.21 -1.97 -0.96
C PRO A 119 -10.81 -2.40 -1.39
N LEU A 120 -10.51 -2.14 -2.67
CA LEU A 120 -9.18 -2.32 -3.27
C LEU A 120 -8.53 -0.95 -3.43
N SER A 121 -7.26 -0.82 -3.07
CA SER A 121 -6.49 0.42 -3.26
C SER A 121 -5.01 0.12 -3.52
N ALA A 122 -4.28 1.12 -3.97
CA ALA A 122 -2.83 1.22 -3.89
C ALA A 122 -2.49 2.70 -3.71
N GLY A 123 -1.78 3.02 -2.63
CA GLY A 123 -1.57 4.40 -2.19
C GLY A 123 -0.65 5.20 -3.11
N VAL A 124 -1.04 6.43 -3.46
CA VAL A 124 -0.13 7.40 -4.10
C VAL A 124 0.81 7.97 -3.04
N TRP A 125 2.09 8.13 -3.40
CA TRP A 125 3.08 8.51 -2.40
C TRP A 125 4.11 9.55 -2.89
N LYS A 126 4.14 9.82 -4.20
CA LYS A 126 5.13 10.73 -4.79
C LYS A 126 4.63 11.35 -6.08
N ASP A 127 4.47 12.65 -6.11
CA ASP A 127 3.85 13.39 -7.22
C ASP A 127 4.52 13.20 -8.58
N LYS A 128 5.85 13.01 -8.59
CA LYS A 128 6.59 12.81 -9.84
C LYS A 128 6.29 11.48 -10.55
N LEU A 129 5.67 10.52 -9.88
CA LEU A 129 5.29 9.22 -10.45
C LEU A 129 3.93 9.30 -11.15
N LYS A 130 3.77 10.24 -12.08
CA LYS A 130 2.48 10.60 -12.69
C LYS A 130 1.75 9.42 -13.31
N THR A 131 2.44 8.60 -14.11
CA THR A 131 1.84 7.44 -14.78
C THR A 131 1.29 6.42 -13.77
N LEU A 132 2.03 6.16 -12.69
CA LEU A 132 1.58 5.27 -11.62
C LEU A 132 0.41 5.87 -10.87
N ASN A 133 0.53 7.14 -10.45
CA ASN A 133 -0.51 7.84 -9.69
C ASN A 133 -1.83 7.92 -10.47
N GLU A 134 -1.79 8.24 -11.75
CA GLU A 134 -2.98 8.25 -12.62
C GLU A 134 -3.67 6.87 -12.63
N PHE A 135 -2.89 5.80 -12.79
CA PHE A 135 -3.43 4.44 -12.77
C PHE A 135 -4.01 4.07 -11.40
N GLN A 136 -3.28 4.34 -10.30
CA GLN A 136 -3.74 4.07 -8.93
C GLN A 136 -5.05 4.80 -8.63
N LEU A 137 -5.11 6.10 -8.91
CA LEU A 137 -6.30 6.92 -8.68
C LEU A 137 -7.48 6.52 -9.56
N ALA A 138 -7.25 6.07 -10.80
CA ALA A 138 -8.32 5.61 -11.68
C ALA A 138 -8.95 4.27 -11.26
N ASN A 139 -8.17 3.39 -10.62
CA ASN A 139 -8.56 1.99 -10.38
C ASN A 139 -8.88 1.64 -8.92
N SER A 140 -8.52 2.48 -7.95
CA SER A 140 -8.78 2.25 -6.52
C SER A 140 -10.23 2.55 -6.15
N ASP A 141 -10.82 1.77 -5.26
CA ASP A 141 -12.18 2.01 -4.72
C ASP A 141 -12.19 3.16 -3.70
N VAL A 142 -11.12 3.29 -2.94
CA VAL A 142 -10.84 4.38 -2.01
C VAL A 142 -9.48 4.97 -2.34
N THR A 143 -9.30 6.26 -2.12
CA THR A 143 -8.02 6.92 -2.36
C THR A 143 -7.16 6.78 -1.13
N THR A 144 -6.07 6.03 -1.23
CA THR A 144 -5.05 5.96 -0.17
C THR A 144 -3.81 6.74 -0.57
N TYR A 145 -3.09 7.31 0.41
CA TYR A 145 -1.88 8.09 0.14
C TYR A 145 -0.92 8.12 1.31
N HIS A 146 0.36 8.41 1.02
CA HIS A 146 1.40 8.68 2.00
C HIS A 146 1.83 10.15 1.90
N ASN A 147 1.89 10.84 3.02
CA ASN A 147 2.44 12.18 3.09
C ASN A 147 3.19 12.39 4.40
N TYR A 148 4.50 12.45 4.33
CA TYR A 148 5.39 12.64 5.47
C TYR A 148 5.83 14.10 5.66
N SER A 149 5.18 15.04 4.98
CA SER A 149 5.50 16.46 5.14
C SER A 149 5.05 17.00 6.49
N GLY A 150 5.93 17.73 7.15
CA GLY A 150 5.58 18.51 8.34
C GLY A 150 4.95 19.87 8.02
N ASP A 151 4.78 20.20 6.75
CA ASP A 151 4.14 21.41 6.29
C ASP A 151 2.62 21.23 6.19
N VAL A 152 1.87 22.12 6.86
CA VAL A 152 0.41 22.10 6.91
C VAL A 152 -0.22 22.40 5.55
N GLU A 153 0.37 23.33 4.79
CA GLU A 153 -0.12 23.71 3.46
C GLU A 153 0.05 22.55 2.47
N ASP A 154 1.20 21.87 2.51
CA ASP A 154 1.46 20.69 1.68
C ASP A 154 0.47 19.54 2.01
N GLN A 155 0.18 19.32 3.29
CA GLN A 155 -0.83 18.34 3.70
C GLN A 155 -2.23 18.70 3.15
N GLN A 156 -2.63 19.97 3.26
CA GLN A 156 -3.93 20.43 2.76
C GLN A 156 -4.03 20.32 1.23
N ASN A 157 -2.99 20.75 0.50
CA ASN A 157 -2.95 20.67 -0.96
C ASN A 157 -3.06 19.23 -1.46
N ALA A 158 -2.39 18.28 -0.81
CA ALA A 158 -2.51 16.85 -1.13
C ALA A 158 -3.96 16.36 -0.94
N ILE A 159 -4.58 16.69 0.20
CA ILE A 159 -5.96 16.31 0.50
C ILE A 159 -6.93 16.89 -0.53
N ASP A 160 -6.83 18.18 -0.86
CA ASP A 160 -7.73 18.83 -1.81
C ASP A 160 -7.62 18.21 -3.20
N THR A 161 -6.40 17.91 -3.64
CA THR A 161 -6.15 17.20 -4.89
C THR A 161 -6.81 15.82 -4.92
N LEU A 162 -6.68 15.06 -3.83
CA LEU A 162 -7.19 13.69 -3.77
C LEU A 162 -8.72 13.66 -3.62
N LYS A 163 -9.31 14.59 -2.89
CA LYS A 163 -10.77 14.73 -2.76
C LYS A 163 -11.47 15.04 -4.08
N ALA A 164 -10.79 15.68 -5.02
CA ALA A 164 -11.35 15.98 -6.34
C ALA A 164 -11.75 14.71 -7.13
N TYR A 165 -11.23 13.53 -6.75
CA TYR A 165 -11.64 12.23 -7.33
C TYR A 165 -12.99 11.72 -6.79
N GLY A 166 -13.61 12.40 -5.82
CA GLY A 166 -14.95 12.08 -5.30
C GLY A 166 -15.05 10.76 -4.54
N ARG A 167 -13.93 10.24 -4.02
CA ARG A 167 -13.86 8.99 -3.24
C ARG A 167 -13.45 9.27 -1.79
N PRO A 168 -13.74 8.37 -0.84
CA PRO A 168 -13.17 8.44 0.50
C PRO A 168 -11.65 8.47 0.44
N VAL A 169 -11.02 9.31 1.29
CA VAL A 169 -9.57 9.48 1.35
C VAL A 169 -9.04 8.94 2.67
N ILE A 170 -7.97 8.16 2.60
CA ILE A 170 -7.29 7.57 3.77
C ILE A 170 -5.80 7.87 3.66
N CYS A 171 -5.23 8.52 4.69
CA CYS A 171 -3.79 8.66 4.84
C CYS A 171 -3.25 7.41 5.54
N THR A 172 -2.58 6.55 4.80
CA THR A 172 -2.09 5.26 5.30
C THR A 172 -0.71 5.35 5.91
N GLU A 173 0.06 6.41 5.58
CA GLU A 173 1.36 6.66 6.19
C GLU A 173 1.62 8.18 6.29
N TYR A 174 1.89 8.69 7.49
CA TYR A 174 2.09 10.15 7.66
C TYR A 174 3.13 10.55 8.71
N MET A 175 3.51 9.69 9.63
CA MET A 175 4.30 10.06 10.79
C MET A 175 5.80 10.05 10.54
N ALA A 176 6.45 11.22 10.50
CA ALA A 176 7.90 11.35 10.38
C ALA A 176 8.44 12.50 11.25
N ARG A 177 8.71 12.22 12.54
CA ARG A 177 9.16 13.25 13.51
C ARG A 177 10.39 14.02 13.06
N THR A 178 11.34 13.36 12.43
CA THR A 178 12.56 13.98 11.90
C THR A 178 12.30 14.99 10.78
N LYS A 179 11.15 14.89 10.12
CA LYS A 179 10.67 15.85 9.10
C LYS A 179 9.67 16.85 9.66
N GLY A 180 9.44 16.86 10.98
CA GLY A 180 8.44 17.71 11.60
C GLY A 180 6.99 17.26 11.38
N CYS A 181 6.76 16.11 10.76
CA CYS A 181 5.45 15.50 10.63
C CYS A 181 5.09 14.79 11.93
N THR A 182 4.19 15.36 12.70
CA THR A 182 3.80 14.88 14.04
C THR A 182 2.30 14.73 14.16
N PHE A 183 1.82 13.95 15.11
CA PHE A 183 0.40 13.80 15.39
C PHE A 183 -0.28 15.17 15.63
N GLN A 184 0.37 16.03 16.41
CA GLN A 184 -0.17 17.35 16.78
C GLN A 184 -0.40 18.26 15.56
N LYS A 185 0.43 18.11 14.50
CA LYS A 185 0.29 18.91 13.28
C LYS A 185 -0.70 18.28 12.30
N VAL A 186 -0.62 16.98 12.09
CA VAL A 186 -1.31 16.33 10.96
C VAL A 186 -2.71 15.86 11.34
N MET A 187 -2.92 15.29 12.54
CA MET A 187 -4.22 14.77 12.93
C MET A 187 -5.36 15.79 12.89
N PRO A 188 -5.17 17.07 13.32
CA PRO A 188 -6.21 18.08 13.19
C PRO A 188 -6.64 18.30 11.74
N ILE A 189 -5.67 18.38 10.80
CA ILE A 189 -5.93 18.61 9.38
C ILE A 189 -6.71 17.43 8.79
N LEU A 190 -6.29 16.19 9.06
CA LEU A 190 -6.99 15.00 8.60
C LEU A 190 -8.44 14.97 9.12
N LYS A 191 -8.63 15.28 10.42
CA LYS A 191 -9.94 15.31 11.06
C LYS A 191 -10.85 16.39 10.44
N GLU A 192 -10.36 17.63 10.30
CA GLU A 192 -11.11 18.74 9.70
C GLU A 192 -11.54 18.45 8.27
N ASN A 193 -10.72 17.72 7.56
CA ASN A 193 -10.98 17.29 6.18
C ASN A 193 -11.75 15.97 6.07
N ASN A 194 -12.14 15.34 7.16
CA ASN A 194 -12.81 14.03 7.15
C ASN A 194 -11.98 12.97 6.40
N VAL A 195 -10.67 12.98 6.60
CA VAL A 195 -9.71 12.01 6.06
C VAL A 195 -9.38 11.00 7.15
N ALA A 196 -9.51 9.72 6.85
CA ALA A 196 -9.09 8.67 7.78
C ALA A 196 -7.55 8.59 7.86
N ALA A 197 -7.02 8.18 9.01
CA ALA A 197 -5.58 7.97 9.25
C ALA A 197 -5.34 6.57 9.82
N ILE A 198 -4.35 5.86 9.32
CA ILE A 198 -3.94 4.53 9.76
C ILE A 198 -2.49 4.54 10.21
#